data_0a305d8b48deef83ff7dcb0657a0c450
#
_entry.id   0a305d8b48deef83ff7dcb0657a0c450
#
_cell.length_a   1.000
_cell.length_b   1.000
_cell.length_c   1.000
_cell.angle_alpha   90.00
_cell.angle_beta   90.00
_cell.angle_gamma   90.00
#
_symmetry.space_group_name_H-M   'P 1'
#
loop_
_entity.id
_entity.type
_entity.pdbx_description
1 polymer ?
#
loop_
_entity_poly.entity_id
_entity_poly.type
_entity_poly.pdbx_seq_one_letter_code
_entity_poly.pdbx_strand_id
1 'polypeptide(L)'
;MLNPPHFIIIGAMKCATSSLYQQLVAQPGIFMTTPKEPNFFSNDEIYAQGIPWYEGLFAPAPPDALRGEASTHYTKLPTYPETIARIQSHVGDVKLIYMMRHPLQRLVSHYIHEWTQRVIATKTDINAALDRHPELIDYSRYSMQIQPYLEAFGPENVLPVFFEQFCNAPQQELERVCTFIGYPHAPQWQELERDNVSSQRMRKNKLRDAIAYAPGISTIRKNLIPKEVREWIKDRWRMQKRPELGAAERERVTAILDQDLAQLGAWLGVELTCATFKTAACTSPTGWPGWPSL
;
A
#
# COMPACT_ATOMS: atom_id res chain seq x y z
N MET A 1 16.32 19.80 5.06
CA MET A 1 15.36 19.38 6.10
C MET A 1 16.07 19.27 7.45
N LEU A 2 15.44 19.78 8.52
CA LEU A 2 15.96 19.66 9.89
C LEU A 2 15.72 18.26 10.47
N ASN A 3 14.58 17.62 10.16
CA ASN A 3 14.18 16.32 10.66
C ASN A 3 13.64 15.43 9.54
N PRO A 4 14.48 14.99 8.58
CA PRO A 4 14.01 14.14 7.48
C PRO A 4 13.60 12.76 8.00
N PRO A 5 12.70 12.04 7.29
CA PRO A 5 12.48 10.64 7.56
C PRO A 5 13.74 9.83 7.26
N HIS A 6 14.01 8.81 8.07
CA HIS A 6 15.07 7.84 7.81
C HIS A 6 14.61 6.78 6.81
N PHE A 7 13.29 6.51 6.76
CA PHE A 7 12.72 5.58 5.83
C PHE A 7 11.29 5.95 5.42
N ILE A 8 10.88 5.47 4.25
CA ILE A 8 9.53 5.67 3.69
C ILE A 8 8.99 4.35 3.14
N ILE A 9 7.76 3.97 3.53
CA ILE A 9 7.02 2.90 2.87
C ILE A 9 6.31 3.52 1.66
N ILE A 10 6.90 3.35 0.47
CA ILE A 10 6.44 4.02 -0.77
C ILE A 10 5.26 3.32 -1.46
N GLY A 11 4.95 2.10 -1.06
CA GLY A 11 3.89 1.31 -1.71
C GLY A 11 4.05 -0.20 -1.48
N ALA A 12 3.38 -1.01 -2.26
CA ALA A 12 2.31 -0.63 -3.19
C ALA A 12 0.94 -0.63 -2.49
N MET A 13 0.06 0.19 -3.01
CA MET A 13 -1.34 0.21 -2.54
C MET A 13 -1.95 -1.18 -2.59
N LYS A 14 -2.64 -1.62 -1.51
CA LYS A 14 -3.30 -2.95 -1.34
C LYS A 14 -2.35 -4.12 -1.10
N CYS A 15 -1.10 -3.85 -0.70
CA CYS A 15 -0.08 -4.85 -0.38
C CYS A 15 0.25 -4.91 1.13
N ALA A 16 -0.69 -4.60 2.03
CA ALA A 16 -0.55 -4.66 3.49
C ALA A 16 0.41 -3.61 4.11
N THR A 17 0.67 -2.50 3.44
CA THR A 17 1.49 -1.40 3.99
C THR A 17 0.97 -0.86 5.32
N SER A 18 -0.35 -0.93 5.59
CA SER A 18 -0.93 -0.53 6.88
C SER A 18 -0.55 -1.49 8.01
N SER A 19 -0.47 -2.80 7.72
CA SER A 19 -0.04 -3.79 8.71
C SER A 19 1.44 -3.61 9.05
N LEU A 20 2.30 -3.40 8.05
CA LEU A 20 3.71 -3.10 8.29
C LEU A 20 3.86 -1.78 9.08
N TYR A 21 3.13 -0.72 8.71
CA TYR A 21 3.12 0.55 9.45
C TYR A 21 2.78 0.33 10.93
N GLN A 22 1.72 -0.43 11.24
CA GLN A 22 1.32 -0.74 12.62
C GLN A 22 2.38 -1.54 13.37
N GLN A 23 3.04 -2.51 12.72
CA GLN A 23 4.13 -3.26 13.33
C GLN A 23 5.32 -2.37 13.65
N LEU A 24 5.67 -1.41 12.78
CA LEU A 24 6.75 -0.46 13.05
C LEU A 24 6.40 0.53 14.16
N VAL A 25 5.15 1.04 14.19
CA VAL A 25 4.67 1.90 15.31
C VAL A 25 4.78 1.18 16.66
N ALA A 26 4.57 -0.14 16.68
CA ALA A 26 4.63 -0.95 17.90
C ALA A 26 6.07 -1.18 18.41
N GLN A 27 7.12 -0.83 17.63
CA GLN A 27 8.51 -1.00 18.07
C GLN A 27 8.99 0.24 18.85
N PRO A 28 9.53 0.08 20.07
CA PRO A 28 10.10 1.18 20.82
C PRO A 28 11.23 1.88 20.05
N GLY A 29 11.21 3.19 19.97
CA GLY A 29 12.24 3.96 19.25
C GLY A 29 11.99 4.10 17.75
N ILE A 30 10.87 3.63 17.23
CA ILE A 30 10.39 3.95 15.87
C ILE A 30 9.23 4.94 15.97
N PHE A 31 9.34 6.03 15.27
CA PHE A 31 8.29 7.05 15.11
C PHE A 31 7.74 7.03 13.68
N MET A 32 6.44 6.91 13.54
CA MET A 32 5.74 7.00 12.26
C MET A 32 4.80 8.20 12.25
N THR A 33 4.74 8.92 11.13
CA THR A 33 3.85 10.09 11.00
C THR A 33 2.38 9.74 11.21
N THR A 34 1.68 10.64 11.88
CA THR A 34 0.22 10.62 12.01
C THR A 34 -0.34 11.94 11.47
N PRO A 35 -1.31 11.91 10.55
CA PRO A 35 -1.94 10.71 9.96
C PRO A 35 -1.01 9.90 9.06
N LYS A 36 -1.30 8.59 8.93
CA LYS A 36 -0.73 7.75 7.89
C LYS A 36 -1.14 8.29 6.51
N GLU A 37 -0.26 8.13 5.52
CA GLU A 37 -0.43 8.61 4.15
C GLU A 37 -0.56 10.15 4.07
N PRO A 38 0.47 10.89 4.51
CA PRO A 38 0.50 12.34 4.31
C PRO A 38 0.50 12.69 2.82
N ASN A 39 0.98 11.81 1.93
CA ASN A 39 1.01 11.98 0.48
C ASN A 39 1.67 13.30 0.02
N PHE A 40 2.58 13.84 0.82
CA PHE A 40 3.17 15.15 0.62
C PHE A 40 3.83 15.29 -0.75
N PHE A 41 4.67 14.33 -1.14
CA PHE A 41 5.43 14.41 -2.38
C PHE A 41 4.60 14.08 -3.64
N SER A 42 3.41 13.48 -3.50
CA SER A 42 2.56 13.09 -4.64
C SER A 42 1.39 14.02 -4.90
N ASN A 43 0.88 14.71 -3.88
CA ASN A 43 -0.29 15.58 -4.02
C ASN A 43 0.15 17.04 -4.09
N ASP A 44 -0.17 17.72 -5.19
CA ASP A 44 0.27 19.10 -5.43
C ASP A 44 -0.28 20.10 -4.41
N GLU A 45 -1.53 19.92 -3.96
CA GLU A 45 -2.14 20.80 -2.97
C GLU A 45 -1.47 20.63 -1.59
N ILE A 46 -1.07 19.42 -1.24
CA ILE A 46 -0.36 19.15 0.01
C ILE A 46 1.09 19.61 -0.11
N TYR A 47 1.73 19.36 -1.25
CA TYR A 47 3.10 19.80 -1.52
C TYR A 47 3.25 21.33 -1.45
N ALA A 48 2.22 22.07 -1.91
CA ALA A 48 2.17 23.52 -1.82
C ALA A 48 2.16 24.07 -0.38
N GLN A 49 1.91 23.23 0.64
CA GLN A 49 2.06 23.66 2.04
C GLN A 49 3.54 23.80 2.46
N GLY A 50 4.46 23.32 1.64
CA GLY A 50 5.89 23.49 1.80
C GLY A 50 6.54 22.51 2.77
N ILE A 51 7.89 22.47 2.69
CA ILE A 51 8.72 21.59 3.52
C ILE A 51 8.50 21.75 5.02
N PRO A 52 8.32 22.99 5.57
CA PRO A 52 8.05 23.14 7.00
C PRO A 52 6.81 22.41 7.50
N TRP A 53 5.77 22.31 6.66
CA TRP A 53 4.58 21.52 7.00
C TRP A 53 4.94 20.02 7.12
N TYR A 54 5.68 19.50 6.14
CA TYR A 54 6.11 18.10 6.15
C TYR A 54 7.02 17.77 7.33
N GLU A 55 8.00 18.63 7.64
CA GLU A 55 8.86 18.52 8.81
C GLU A 55 8.08 18.54 10.13
N GLY A 56 7.01 19.32 10.18
CA GLY A 56 6.11 19.40 11.32
C GLY A 56 5.46 18.06 11.67
N LEU A 57 5.29 17.13 10.71
CA LEU A 57 4.79 15.78 10.97
C LEU A 57 5.73 14.95 11.85
N PHE A 58 7.02 15.27 11.86
CA PHE A 58 8.04 14.59 12.65
C PHE A 58 8.40 15.32 13.94
N ALA A 59 7.84 16.51 14.19
CA ALA A 59 8.13 17.29 15.39
C ALA A 59 7.83 16.56 16.72
N PRO A 60 6.80 15.67 16.80
CA PRO A 60 6.56 14.88 18.02
C PRO A 60 7.53 13.73 18.23
N ALA A 61 8.43 13.42 17.27
CA ALA A 61 9.35 12.30 17.38
C ALA A 61 10.36 12.51 18.51
N PRO A 62 10.63 11.50 19.36
CA PRO A 62 11.76 11.55 20.27
C PRO A 62 13.08 11.81 19.50
N PRO A 63 14.08 12.49 20.10
CA PRO A 63 15.32 12.86 19.41
C PRO A 63 16.05 11.68 18.76
N ASP A 64 16.09 10.52 19.43
CA ASP A 64 16.81 9.33 19.00
C ASP A 64 15.93 8.34 18.22
N ALA A 65 14.68 8.69 17.93
CA ALA A 65 13.78 7.80 17.22
C ALA A 65 14.10 7.71 15.72
N LEU A 66 14.02 6.52 15.17
CA LEU A 66 13.95 6.32 13.72
C LEU A 66 12.62 6.87 13.21
N ARG A 67 12.67 7.87 12.34
CA ARG A 67 11.49 8.53 11.79
C ARG A 67 11.11 7.93 10.46
N GLY A 68 9.85 7.56 10.31
CA GLY A 68 9.32 7.01 9.07
C GLY A 68 7.96 7.56 8.69
N GLU A 69 7.63 7.43 7.42
CA GLU A 69 6.29 7.64 6.90
C GLU A 69 5.84 6.49 6.00
N ALA A 70 4.55 6.46 5.63
CA ALA A 70 3.99 5.48 4.71
C ALA A 70 2.95 6.14 3.81
N SER A 71 3.28 6.29 2.53
CA SER A 71 2.42 6.90 1.51
C SER A 71 2.38 6.04 0.25
N THR A 72 1.29 5.31 0.06
CA THR A 72 1.14 4.40 -1.08
C THR A 72 0.89 5.11 -2.42
N HIS A 73 0.68 6.43 -2.40
CA HIS A 73 0.61 7.25 -3.61
C HIS A 73 1.96 7.37 -4.30
N TYR A 74 3.06 7.18 -3.60
CA TYR A 74 4.39 7.39 -4.16
C TYR A 74 4.73 6.39 -5.27
N THR A 75 4.13 5.21 -5.29
CA THR A 75 4.25 4.24 -6.38
C THR A 75 2.94 4.09 -7.16
N LYS A 76 2.43 5.21 -7.68
CA LYS A 76 1.24 5.28 -8.54
C LYS A 76 1.55 6.00 -9.85
N LEU A 77 2.57 5.54 -10.57
CA LEU A 77 2.82 6.01 -11.93
C LEU A 77 1.78 5.44 -12.92
N PRO A 78 1.40 6.22 -13.92
CA PRO A 78 1.84 7.58 -14.24
C PRO A 78 1.08 8.71 -13.52
N THR A 79 0.22 8.40 -12.54
CA THR A 79 -0.69 9.38 -11.92
C THR A 79 0.05 10.50 -11.17
N TYR A 80 1.17 10.17 -10.51
CA TYR A 80 1.96 11.14 -9.74
C TYR A 80 3.42 11.14 -10.19
N PRO A 81 3.73 11.70 -11.38
CA PRO A 81 5.06 11.61 -11.99
C PRO A 81 6.14 12.39 -11.24
N GLU A 82 5.77 13.48 -10.55
CA GLU A 82 6.71 14.37 -9.86
C GLU A 82 7.24 13.82 -8.52
N THR A 83 6.66 12.73 -8.02
CA THR A 83 6.91 12.22 -6.68
C THR A 83 8.39 11.94 -6.42
N ILE A 84 9.04 11.25 -7.35
CA ILE A 84 10.43 10.79 -7.21
C ILE A 84 11.37 11.98 -7.14
N ALA A 85 11.23 12.91 -8.09
CA ALA A 85 12.04 14.13 -8.13
C ALA A 85 11.88 14.97 -6.84
N ARG A 86 10.66 15.05 -6.31
CA ARG A 86 10.39 15.77 -5.05
C ARG A 86 11.04 15.09 -3.85
N ILE A 87 10.94 13.76 -3.73
CA ILE A 87 11.60 13.00 -2.65
C ILE A 87 13.10 13.21 -2.74
N GLN A 88 13.69 13.01 -3.92
CA GLN A 88 15.14 13.16 -4.15
C GLN A 88 15.64 14.55 -3.81
N SER A 89 14.87 15.60 -4.16
CA SER A 89 15.27 17.01 -3.92
C SER A 89 15.26 17.39 -2.45
N HIS A 90 14.46 16.74 -1.62
CA HIS A 90 14.21 17.20 -0.25
C HIS A 90 14.67 16.25 0.84
N VAL A 91 14.65 14.94 0.61
CA VAL A 91 14.90 13.94 1.67
C VAL A 91 16.35 13.46 1.65
N GLY A 92 17.00 13.41 0.49
CA GLY A 92 18.36 12.88 0.36
C GLY A 92 18.46 11.39 0.61
N ASP A 93 19.38 10.97 1.50
CA ASP A 93 19.59 9.58 1.85
C ASP A 93 18.41 9.05 2.68
N VAL A 94 17.60 8.20 2.07
CA VAL A 94 16.41 7.63 2.70
C VAL A 94 16.26 6.15 2.32
N LYS A 95 15.88 5.33 3.27
CA LYS A 95 15.55 3.92 3.01
C LYS A 95 14.10 3.81 2.53
N LEU A 96 13.90 3.16 1.39
CA LEU A 96 12.60 2.99 0.76
C LEU A 96 12.14 1.54 0.86
N ILE A 97 10.90 1.33 1.31
CA ILE A 97 10.32 0.00 1.44
C ILE A 97 9.19 -0.12 0.43
N TYR A 98 9.28 -1.12 -0.45
CA TYR A 98 8.29 -1.38 -1.47
C TYR A 98 7.66 -2.76 -1.29
N MET A 99 6.41 -2.77 -0.81
CA MET A 99 5.65 -4.01 -0.60
C MET A 99 4.92 -4.43 -1.86
N MET A 100 5.08 -5.67 -2.26
CA MET A 100 4.41 -6.29 -3.41
C MET A 100 3.51 -7.43 -2.97
N ARG A 101 2.53 -7.77 -3.78
CA ARG A 101 1.60 -8.87 -3.60
C ARG A 101 1.30 -9.48 -4.96
N HIS A 102 0.80 -10.73 -4.99
CA HIS A 102 0.32 -11.33 -6.23
C HIS A 102 -0.52 -10.33 -7.06
N PRO A 103 -0.07 -9.92 -8.26
CA PRO A 103 -0.55 -8.70 -8.92
C PRO A 103 -2.03 -8.75 -9.29
N LEU A 104 -2.56 -9.90 -9.74
CA LEU A 104 -4.01 -10.06 -9.96
C LEU A 104 -4.82 -9.91 -8.68
N GLN A 105 -4.30 -10.38 -7.54
CA GLN A 105 -4.98 -10.20 -6.25
C GLN A 105 -4.93 -8.74 -5.77
N ARG A 106 -3.82 -8.04 -6.04
CA ARG A 106 -3.70 -6.61 -5.79
C ARG A 106 -4.71 -5.83 -6.63
N LEU A 107 -4.81 -6.13 -7.94
CA LEU A 107 -5.75 -5.51 -8.87
C LEU A 107 -7.20 -5.67 -8.39
N VAL A 108 -7.63 -6.88 -8.06
CA VAL A 108 -8.97 -7.13 -7.52
C VAL A 108 -9.19 -6.35 -6.21
N SER A 109 -8.18 -6.31 -5.32
CA SER A 109 -8.26 -5.53 -4.07
C SER A 109 -8.35 -4.02 -4.33
N HIS A 110 -7.71 -3.51 -5.39
CA HIS A 110 -7.79 -2.12 -5.82
C HIS A 110 -9.18 -1.80 -6.37
N TYR A 111 -9.70 -2.62 -7.28
CA TYR A 111 -11.07 -2.47 -7.76
C TYR A 111 -12.09 -2.41 -6.60
N ILE A 112 -12.00 -3.33 -5.61
CA ILE A 112 -12.88 -3.31 -4.44
C ILE A 112 -12.73 -2.00 -3.65
N HIS A 113 -11.52 -1.47 -3.55
CA HIS A 113 -11.27 -0.20 -2.89
C HIS A 113 -11.95 0.96 -3.61
N GLU A 114 -11.72 1.10 -4.93
CA GLU A 114 -12.30 2.19 -5.73
C GLU A 114 -13.83 2.12 -5.80
N TRP A 115 -14.37 0.90 -5.88
CA TRP A 115 -15.80 0.68 -5.76
C TRP A 115 -16.33 1.14 -4.39
N THR A 116 -15.61 0.82 -3.32
CA THR A 116 -15.95 1.23 -1.94
C THR A 116 -15.90 2.76 -1.78
N GLN A 117 -14.91 3.42 -2.39
CA GLN A 117 -14.75 4.88 -2.37
C GLN A 117 -15.71 5.61 -3.32
N ARG A 118 -16.48 4.90 -4.14
CA ARG A 118 -17.44 5.42 -5.13
C ARG A 118 -16.79 6.00 -6.39
N VAL A 119 -15.52 5.76 -6.61
CA VAL A 119 -14.84 6.09 -7.85
C VAL A 119 -15.40 5.22 -8.98
N ILE A 120 -15.50 3.90 -8.75
CA ILE A 120 -16.12 2.98 -9.69
C ILE A 120 -17.63 2.89 -9.39
N ALA A 121 -18.46 3.06 -10.42
CA ALA A 121 -19.91 3.00 -10.30
C ALA A 121 -20.41 1.60 -9.87
N THR A 122 -21.56 1.55 -9.19
CA THR A 122 -22.12 0.29 -8.61
C THR A 122 -22.39 -0.79 -9.65
N LYS A 123 -22.78 -0.38 -10.86
CA LYS A 123 -23.17 -1.29 -11.96
C LYS A 123 -21.97 -1.66 -12.87
N THR A 124 -20.82 -1.09 -12.65
CA THR A 124 -19.61 -1.38 -13.42
C THR A 124 -18.94 -2.59 -12.79
N ASP A 125 -18.92 -3.72 -13.45
CA ASP A 125 -18.16 -4.89 -13.01
C ASP A 125 -16.66 -4.70 -13.25
N ILE A 126 -15.85 -5.62 -12.73
CA ILE A 126 -14.39 -5.49 -12.80
C ILE A 126 -13.88 -5.54 -14.24
N ASN A 127 -14.51 -6.30 -15.14
CA ASN A 127 -14.06 -6.41 -16.53
C ASN A 127 -14.31 -5.09 -17.28
N ALA A 128 -15.51 -4.53 -17.15
CA ALA A 128 -15.85 -3.24 -17.73
C ALA A 128 -15.07 -2.06 -17.07
N ALA A 129 -14.56 -2.24 -15.87
CA ALA A 129 -13.77 -1.23 -15.19
C ALA A 129 -12.33 -1.12 -15.74
N LEU A 130 -11.75 -2.20 -16.25
CA LEU A 130 -10.35 -2.22 -16.69
C LEU A 130 -10.04 -1.22 -17.81
N ASP A 131 -10.98 -1.01 -18.73
CA ASP A 131 -10.80 -0.09 -19.87
C ASP A 131 -10.95 1.39 -19.45
N ARG A 132 -11.71 1.64 -18.38
CA ARG A 132 -11.98 3.00 -17.89
C ARG A 132 -11.03 3.42 -16.77
N HIS A 133 -10.38 2.45 -16.14
CA HIS A 133 -9.51 2.59 -14.98
C HIS A 133 -8.20 1.83 -15.23
N PRO A 134 -7.34 2.30 -16.16
CA PRO A 134 -6.06 1.64 -16.48
C PRO A 134 -5.14 1.53 -15.27
N GLU A 135 -5.28 2.41 -14.27
CA GLU A 135 -4.57 2.40 -13.00
C GLU A 135 -4.81 1.11 -12.19
N LEU A 136 -5.87 0.36 -12.47
CA LEU A 136 -6.08 -0.97 -11.88
C LEU A 136 -4.99 -1.95 -12.31
N ILE A 137 -4.52 -1.85 -13.56
CA ILE A 137 -3.43 -2.65 -14.11
C ILE A 137 -2.08 -1.99 -13.80
N ASP A 138 -1.93 -0.71 -14.12
CA ASP A 138 -0.65 0.00 -14.04
C ASP A 138 -0.01 -0.05 -12.65
N TYR A 139 -0.80 0.11 -11.58
CA TYR A 139 -0.26 0.00 -10.22
C TYR A 139 0.04 -1.45 -9.80
N SER A 140 -0.22 -2.46 -10.64
CA SER A 140 0.22 -3.84 -10.48
C SER A 140 1.46 -4.19 -11.30
N ARG A 141 1.92 -3.28 -12.15
CA ARG A 141 3.15 -3.40 -12.95
C ARG A 141 4.33 -2.95 -12.09
N TYR A 142 4.81 -3.86 -11.28
CA TYR A 142 5.77 -3.55 -10.22
C TYR A 142 7.14 -3.10 -10.74
N SER A 143 7.61 -3.64 -11.88
CA SER A 143 8.86 -3.18 -12.49
C SER A 143 8.71 -1.73 -12.95
N MET A 144 7.61 -1.38 -13.64
CA MET A 144 7.30 -0.01 -14.07
C MET A 144 7.25 0.96 -12.88
N GLN A 145 6.70 0.54 -11.74
CA GLN A 145 6.59 1.39 -10.57
C GLN A 145 7.91 1.60 -9.85
N ILE A 146 8.75 0.56 -9.74
CA ILE A 146 9.94 0.60 -8.89
C ILE A 146 11.22 1.00 -9.64
N GLN A 147 11.28 0.81 -10.95
CA GLN A 147 12.46 1.14 -11.76
C GLN A 147 12.99 2.55 -11.48
N PRO A 148 12.18 3.62 -11.58
CA PRO A 148 12.70 4.97 -11.39
C PRO A 148 13.19 5.24 -9.96
N TYR A 149 12.72 4.47 -8.97
CA TYR A 149 13.24 4.54 -7.60
C TYR A 149 14.62 3.87 -7.48
N LEU A 150 14.82 2.72 -8.13
CA LEU A 150 16.12 2.06 -8.18
C LEU A 150 17.15 2.92 -8.91
N GLU A 151 16.74 3.61 -9.97
CA GLU A 151 17.59 4.56 -10.71
C GLU A 151 17.95 5.81 -9.88
N ALA A 152 16.98 6.34 -9.13
CA ALA A 152 17.16 7.60 -8.39
C ALA A 152 17.85 7.45 -7.05
N PHE A 153 17.65 6.33 -6.34
CA PHE A 153 18.12 6.13 -4.96
C PHE A 153 19.14 4.99 -4.81
N GLY A 154 19.35 4.20 -5.83
CA GLY A 154 20.20 3.00 -5.78
C GLY A 154 19.48 1.78 -5.19
N PRO A 155 19.83 0.58 -5.66
CA PRO A 155 19.19 -0.67 -5.22
C PRO A 155 19.42 -0.96 -3.72
N GLU A 156 20.49 -0.50 -3.13
CA GLU A 156 20.83 -0.65 -1.70
C GLU A 156 19.92 0.18 -0.77
N ASN A 157 19.21 1.16 -1.34
CA ASN A 157 18.28 2.02 -0.60
C ASN A 157 16.81 1.65 -0.82
N VAL A 158 16.54 0.58 -1.58
CA VAL A 158 15.17 0.12 -1.86
C VAL A 158 15.02 -1.34 -1.43
N LEU A 159 14.16 -1.61 -0.46
CA LEU A 159 13.87 -2.96 0.03
C LEU A 159 12.62 -3.52 -0.63
N PRO A 160 12.71 -4.61 -1.41
CA PRO A 160 11.54 -5.35 -1.87
C PRO A 160 10.97 -6.20 -0.73
N VAL A 161 9.66 -6.10 -0.48
CA VAL A 161 8.94 -6.87 0.53
C VAL A 161 7.75 -7.57 -0.11
N PHE A 162 7.59 -8.87 0.13
CA PHE A 162 6.48 -9.64 -0.41
C PHE A 162 5.41 -9.87 0.65
N PHE A 163 4.18 -9.52 0.33
CA PHE A 163 3.00 -9.75 1.19
C PHE A 163 2.88 -11.24 1.60
N GLU A 164 3.16 -12.14 0.66
CA GLU A 164 3.08 -13.59 0.89
C GLU A 164 4.06 -14.02 1.97
N GLN A 165 5.31 -13.54 1.91
CA GLN A 165 6.33 -13.80 2.92
C GLN A 165 6.00 -13.10 4.24
N PHE A 166 5.54 -11.86 4.19
CA PHE A 166 5.09 -11.11 5.36
C PHE A 166 3.95 -11.82 6.12
N CYS A 167 3.11 -12.59 5.41
CA CYS A 167 2.07 -13.43 6.03
C CYS A 167 2.58 -14.78 6.50
N ASN A 168 3.57 -15.35 5.82
CA ASN A 168 4.08 -16.71 6.07
C ASN A 168 5.11 -16.75 7.20
N ALA A 169 6.00 -15.77 7.26
CA ALA A 169 7.06 -15.65 8.27
C ALA A 169 7.12 -14.20 8.82
N PRO A 170 6.08 -13.75 9.54
CA PRO A 170 5.89 -12.34 9.90
C PRO A 170 7.03 -11.79 10.78
N GLN A 171 7.49 -12.56 11.77
CA GLN A 171 8.60 -12.15 12.64
C GLN A 171 9.89 -11.96 11.84
N GLN A 172 10.24 -12.94 11.00
CA GLN A 172 11.45 -12.90 10.19
C GLN A 172 11.45 -11.73 9.20
N GLU A 173 10.28 -11.44 8.60
CA GLU A 173 10.14 -10.34 7.66
C GLU A 173 10.22 -8.98 8.37
N LEU A 174 9.67 -8.87 9.58
CA LEU A 174 9.81 -7.69 10.42
C LEU A 174 11.28 -7.44 10.80
N GLU A 175 12.02 -8.49 11.17
CA GLU A 175 13.46 -8.41 11.45
C GLU A 175 14.25 -7.92 10.25
N ARG A 176 13.93 -8.42 9.04
CA ARG A 176 14.56 -8.01 7.79
C ARG A 176 14.31 -6.54 7.49
N VAL A 177 13.07 -6.07 7.64
CA VAL A 177 12.69 -4.66 7.48
C VAL A 177 13.42 -3.78 8.50
N CYS A 178 13.41 -4.17 9.77
CA CYS A 178 14.05 -3.42 10.85
C CYS A 178 15.57 -3.33 10.68
N THR A 179 16.21 -4.41 10.26
CA THR A 179 17.64 -4.40 9.91
C THR A 179 17.93 -3.43 8.77
N PHE A 180 17.12 -3.45 7.71
CA PHE A 180 17.29 -2.57 6.56
C PHE A 180 17.19 -1.08 6.92
N ILE A 181 16.27 -0.71 7.81
CA ILE A 181 16.11 0.69 8.25
C ILE A 181 17.10 1.09 9.34
N GLY A 182 18.00 0.20 9.77
CA GLY A 182 19.00 0.47 10.80
C GLY A 182 18.43 0.48 12.22
N TYR A 183 17.35 -0.25 12.50
CA TYR A 183 16.79 -0.35 13.84
C TYR A 183 17.73 -1.13 14.76
N PRO A 184 18.17 -0.55 15.91
CA PRO A 184 19.27 -1.12 16.71
C PRO A 184 18.84 -2.25 17.66
N HIS A 185 17.53 -2.55 17.76
CA HIS A 185 17.00 -3.54 18.69
C HIS A 185 16.39 -4.73 17.96
N ALA A 186 16.16 -5.84 18.67
CA ALA A 186 15.41 -6.97 18.14
C ALA A 186 13.91 -6.60 18.11
N PRO A 187 13.28 -6.51 16.93
CA PRO A 187 11.86 -6.19 16.83
C PRO A 187 11.02 -7.38 17.30
N GLN A 188 9.81 -7.09 17.78
CA GLN A 188 8.86 -8.09 18.24
C GLN A 188 7.57 -7.97 17.45
N TRP A 189 7.19 -9.04 16.74
CA TRP A 189 5.90 -9.09 16.08
C TRP A 189 4.77 -9.00 17.10
N GLN A 190 3.81 -8.11 16.84
CA GLN A 190 2.65 -7.92 17.70
C GLN A 190 1.40 -8.52 17.05
N GLU A 191 0.62 -9.28 17.83
CA GLU A 191 -0.70 -9.74 17.41
C GLU A 191 -1.70 -8.59 17.50
N LEU A 192 -1.74 -7.78 16.43
CA LEU A 192 -2.65 -6.65 16.31
C LEU A 192 -3.95 -7.06 15.63
N GLU A 193 -5.06 -6.43 16.01
CA GLU A 193 -6.32 -6.62 15.30
C GLU A 193 -6.15 -6.32 13.80
N ARG A 194 -6.61 -7.24 12.96
CA ARG A 194 -6.50 -7.09 11.50
C ARG A 194 -7.46 -6.04 11.00
N ASP A 195 -7.01 -4.81 10.94
CA ASP A 195 -7.73 -3.75 10.26
C ASP A 195 -7.79 -4.00 8.74
N ASN A 196 -8.95 -3.68 8.14
CA ASN A 196 -9.10 -3.62 6.69
C ASN A 196 -9.14 -4.93 5.88
N VAL A 197 -9.76 -5.99 6.37
CA VAL A 197 -10.09 -7.14 5.53
C VAL A 197 -11.06 -6.70 4.42
N SER A 198 -10.63 -6.79 3.16
CA SER A 198 -11.39 -6.28 1.99
C SER A 198 -12.77 -6.93 1.82
N SER A 199 -12.99 -8.14 2.35
CA SER A 199 -14.29 -8.84 2.33
C SER A 199 -15.37 -8.21 3.21
N GLN A 200 -15.00 -7.31 4.14
CA GLN A 200 -15.96 -6.64 5.04
C GLN A 200 -16.26 -5.20 4.63
N ARG A 201 -15.74 -4.72 3.49
CA ARG A 201 -15.87 -3.33 3.10
C ARG A 201 -17.28 -3.01 2.62
N MET A 202 -17.87 -1.98 3.23
CA MET A 202 -19.13 -1.37 2.81
C MET A 202 -18.84 -0.14 1.97
N ARG A 203 -19.63 0.06 0.92
CA ARG A 203 -19.58 1.26 0.09
C ARG A 203 -19.85 2.51 0.95
N LYS A 204 -18.99 3.52 0.90
CA LYS A 204 -19.17 4.79 1.61
C LYS A 204 -20.46 5.48 1.14
N ASN A 205 -21.21 6.06 2.06
CA ASN A 205 -22.38 6.87 1.75
C ASN A 205 -22.42 8.07 2.69
N LYS A 206 -22.08 9.26 2.16
CA LYS A 206 -21.99 10.50 2.96
C LYS A 206 -23.26 10.79 3.76
N LEU A 207 -24.45 10.56 3.19
CA LEU A 207 -25.72 10.81 3.87
C LEU A 207 -25.97 9.78 4.99
N ARG A 208 -25.75 8.49 4.68
CA ARG A 208 -25.84 7.41 5.67
C ARG A 208 -24.83 7.62 6.80
N ASP A 209 -23.61 7.97 6.45
CA ASP A 209 -22.51 8.13 7.42
C ASP A 209 -22.78 9.38 8.28
N ALA A 210 -23.25 10.49 7.72
CA ALA A 210 -23.69 11.65 8.47
C ALA A 210 -24.84 11.34 9.44
N ILE A 211 -25.84 10.57 9.01
CA ILE A 211 -26.94 10.11 9.86
C ILE A 211 -26.44 9.10 10.92
N ALA A 212 -25.54 8.18 10.51
CA ALA A 212 -25.06 7.14 11.41
C ALA A 212 -24.17 7.67 12.54
N TYR A 213 -23.43 8.75 12.30
CA TYR A 213 -22.48 9.35 13.25
C TYR A 213 -22.96 10.66 13.87
N ALA A 214 -24.19 11.12 13.56
CA ALA A 214 -24.75 12.31 14.21
C ALA A 214 -24.88 12.10 15.73
N PRO A 215 -24.50 13.08 16.56
CA PRO A 215 -24.61 13.02 18.01
C PRO A 215 -26.05 12.70 18.42
N GLY A 216 -26.25 11.73 19.30
CA GLY A 216 -27.59 11.30 19.79
C GLY A 216 -28.31 10.25 18.92
N ILE A 217 -28.04 10.14 17.64
CA ILE A 217 -28.72 9.17 16.75
C ILE A 217 -28.17 7.74 16.95
N SER A 218 -26.92 7.61 17.39
CA SER A 218 -26.31 6.30 17.64
C SER A 218 -27.04 5.47 18.71
N THR A 219 -27.53 6.12 19.75
CA THR A 219 -28.27 5.50 20.86
C THR A 219 -29.69 5.14 20.42
N ILE A 220 -30.36 6.06 19.73
CA ILE A 220 -31.71 5.87 19.18
C ILE A 220 -31.72 4.71 18.16
N ARG A 221 -30.73 4.66 17.27
CA ARG A 221 -30.59 3.60 16.27
C ARG A 221 -30.38 2.20 16.88
N LYS A 222 -29.58 2.10 17.95
CA LYS A 222 -29.34 0.82 18.62
C LYS A 222 -30.63 0.26 19.27
N ASN A 223 -31.49 1.13 19.75
CA ASN A 223 -32.67 0.76 20.52
C ASN A 223 -33.95 0.63 19.67
N LEU A 224 -34.07 1.35 18.55
CA LEU A 224 -35.31 1.39 17.76
C LEU A 224 -35.26 0.59 16.45
N ILE A 225 -34.05 0.27 15.93
CA ILE A 225 -33.95 -0.51 14.68
C ILE A 225 -33.48 -1.92 15.02
N PRO A 226 -34.28 -2.98 14.78
CA PRO A 226 -33.88 -4.36 14.97
C PRO A 226 -32.57 -4.69 14.29
N LYS A 227 -31.78 -5.58 14.87
CA LYS A 227 -30.45 -5.97 14.38
C LYS A 227 -30.54 -6.50 12.94
N GLU A 228 -31.58 -7.25 12.64
CA GLU A 228 -31.85 -7.85 11.32
C GLU A 228 -32.05 -6.78 10.24
N VAL A 229 -32.81 -5.72 10.52
CA VAL A 229 -33.03 -4.61 9.60
C VAL A 229 -31.73 -3.82 9.37
N ARG A 230 -30.93 -3.62 10.43
CA ARG A 230 -29.62 -2.98 10.30
C ARG A 230 -28.66 -3.79 9.43
N GLU A 231 -28.60 -5.10 9.60
CA GLU A 231 -27.78 -5.98 8.79
C GLU A 231 -28.31 -6.06 7.34
N TRP A 232 -29.61 -6.15 7.11
CA TRP A 232 -30.21 -6.08 5.77
C TRP A 232 -29.86 -4.78 5.03
N ILE A 233 -29.90 -3.63 5.72
CA ILE A 233 -29.47 -2.35 5.15
C ILE A 233 -27.98 -2.37 4.82
N LYS A 234 -27.12 -2.90 5.69
CA LYS A 234 -25.68 -3.02 5.44
C LYS A 234 -25.37 -3.95 4.27
N ASP A 235 -26.07 -5.09 4.18
CA ASP A 235 -25.85 -6.07 3.12
C ASP A 235 -26.15 -5.52 1.73
N ARG A 236 -27.10 -4.59 1.62
CA ARG A 236 -27.40 -3.90 0.36
C ARG A 236 -26.24 -3.00 -0.14
N TRP A 237 -25.34 -2.61 0.76
CA TRP A 237 -24.16 -1.76 0.49
C TRP A 237 -22.85 -2.54 0.58
N ARG A 238 -22.92 -3.82 0.90
CA ARG A 238 -21.78 -4.72 0.92
C ARG A 238 -21.63 -5.39 -0.44
N MET A 239 -20.41 -5.61 -0.87
CA MET A 239 -20.15 -6.40 -2.06
C MET A 239 -20.48 -7.87 -1.77
N GLN A 240 -21.50 -8.42 -2.41
CA GLN A 240 -22.02 -9.76 -2.12
C GLN A 240 -21.07 -10.89 -2.52
N LYS A 241 -20.33 -10.69 -3.63
CA LYS A 241 -19.35 -11.65 -4.13
C LYS A 241 -18.05 -10.94 -4.42
N ARG A 242 -16.93 -11.61 -4.18
CA ARG A 242 -15.62 -11.10 -4.60
C ARG A 242 -15.59 -11.02 -6.12
N PRO A 243 -15.20 -9.88 -6.71
CA PRO A 243 -15.10 -9.73 -8.15
C PRO A 243 -14.10 -10.71 -8.76
N GLU A 244 -14.46 -11.27 -9.90
CA GLU A 244 -13.60 -12.17 -10.66
C GLU A 244 -13.46 -11.67 -12.08
N LEU A 245 -12.25 -11.77 -12.62
CA LEU A 245 -11.97 -11.49 -14.02
C LEU A 245 -12.56 -12.62 -14.89
N GLY A 246 -13.26 -12.26 -15.95
CA GLY A 246 -13.65 -13.18 -17.00
C GLY A 246 -12.41 -13.80 -17.68
N ALA A 247 -12.60 -14.93 -18.35
CA ALA A 247 -11.48 -15.69 -18.92
C ALA A 247 -10.62 -14.84 -19.87
N ALA A 248 -11.23 -14.12 -20.80
CA ALA A 248 -10.53 -13.27 -21.79
C ALA A 248 -9.79 -12.12 -21.11
N GLU A 249 -10.42 -11.41 -20.15
CA GLU A 249 -9.77 -10.32 -19.43
C GLU A 249 -8.66 -10.82 -18.51
N ARG A 250 -8.84 -11.97 -17.90
CA ARG A 250 -7.78 -12.61 -17.11
C ARG A 250 -6.57 -12.94 -17.97
N GLU A 251 -6.76 -13.51 -19.13
CA GLU A 251 -5.67 -13.83 -20.08
C GLU A 251 -4.95 -12.54 -20.52
N ARG A 252 -5.69 -11.53 -20.96
CA ARG A 252 -5.15 -10.22 -21.37
C ARG A 252 -4.32 -9.57 -20.27
N VAL A 253 -4.89 -9.47 -19.08
CA VAL A 253 -4.23 -8.83 -17.92
C VAL A 253 -3.03 -9.66 -17.46
N THR A 254 -3.13 -10.99 -17.45
CA THR A 254 -2.01 -11.87 -17.10
C THR A 254 -0.84 -11.67 -18.05
N ALA A 255 -1.06 -11.59 -19.35
CA ALA A 255 0.00 -11.37 -20.33
C ALA A 255 0.73 -10.03 -20.09
N ILE A 256 -0.01 -8.95 -19.79
CA ILE A 256 0.59 -7.64 -19.45
C ILE A 256 1.42 -7.72 -18.18
N LEU A 257 0.88 -8.36 -17.14
CA LEU A 257 1.55 -8.45 -15.83
C LEU A 257 2.75 -9.41 -15.88
N ASP A 258 2.68 -10.50 -16.63
CA ASP A 258 3.79 -11.45 -16.77
C ASP A 258 4.98 -10.82 -17.50
N GLN A 259 4.74 -9.96 -18.49
CA GLN A 259 5.80 -9.19 -19.12
C GLN A 259 6.52 -8.27 -18.11
N ASP A 260 5.78 -7.57 -17.25
CA ASP A 260 6.33 -6.72 -16.20
C ASP A 260 7.04 -7.54 -15.12
N LEU A 261 6.46 -8.68 -14.72
CA LEU A 261 7.04 -9.58 -13.74
C LEU A 261 8.32 -10.25 -14.24
N ALA A 262 8.43 -10.55 -15.52
CA ALA A 262 9.68 -11.09 -16.10
C ALA A 262 10.85 -10.10 -15.91
N GLN A 263 10.61 -8.80 -16.13
CA GLN A 263 11.59 -7.75 -15.87
C GLN A 263 11.92 -7.63 -14.39
N LEU A 264 10.90 -7.59 -13.52
CA LEU A 264 11.07 -7.57 -12.08
C LEU A 264 11.86 -8.78 -11.58
N GLY A 265 11.52 -9.98 -12.10
CA GLY A 265 12.17 -11.22 -11.76
C GLY A 265 13.65 -11.23 -12.13
N ALA A 266 14.00 -10.69 -13.29
CA ALA A 266 15.39 -10.53 -13.72
C ALA A 266 16.18 -9.68 -12.70
N TRP A 267 15.63 -8.57 -12.21
CA TRP A 267 16.30 -7.75 -11.19
C TRP A 267 16.41 -8.42 -9.82
N LEU A 268 15.41 -9.22 -9.46
CA LEU A 268 15.38 -9.95 -8.20
C LEU A 268 16.16 -11.27 -8.23
N GLY A 269 16.63 -11.72 -9.41
CA GLY A 269 17.33 -12.99 -9.60
C GLY A 269 16.44 -14.22 -9.46
N VAL A 270 15.13 -14.09 -9.75
CA VAL A 270 14.13 -15.18 -9.66
C VAL A 270 13.19 -15.17 -10.88
N GLU A 271 12.64 -16.33 -11.22
CA GLU A 271 11.62 -16.40 -12.27
C GLU A 271 10.25 -15.98 -11.71
N LEU A 272 9.68 -14.89 -12.23
CA LEU A 272 8.39 -14.36 -11.81
C LEU A 272 7.38 -14.33 -12.95
N THR A 273 6.24 -14.96 -12.69
CA THR A 273 5.00 -14.85 -13.47
C THR A 273 3.82 -14.78 -12.51
N CYS A 274 2.62 -14.47 -12.98
CA CYS A 274 1.41 -14.59 -12.15
C CYS A 274 1.23 -16.03 -11.61
N ALA A 275 1.67 -17.04 -12.32
CA ALA A 275 1.57 -18.43 -11.89
C ALA A 275 2.57 -18.78 -10.78
N THR A 276 3.81 -18.31 -10.89
CA THR A 276 4.90 -18.64 -9.96
C THR A 276 5.02 -17.67 -8.78
N PHE A 277 4.39 -16.49 -8.85
CA PHE A 277 4.59 -15.39 -7.90
C PHE A 277 4.52 -15.81 -6.43
N LYS A 278 3.52 -16.56 -6.04
CA LYS A 278 3.35 -16.96 -4.63
C LYS A 278 4.48 -17.83 -4.11
N THR A 279 4.96 -18.74 -4.94
CA THR A 279 6.07 -19.64 -4.57
C THR A 279 7.38 -18.87 -4.52
N ALA A 280 7.67 -18.07 -5.53
CA ALA A 280 8.86 -17.24 -5.59
C ALA A 280 8.92 -16.20 -4.47
N ALA A 281 7.78 -15.59 -4.14
CA ALA A 281 7.65 -14.61 -3.04
C ALA A 281 7.98 -15.21 -1.66
N CYS A 282 7.77 -16.51 -1.45
CA CYS A 282 8.10 -17.17 -0.19
C CYS A 282 9.59 -17.52 -0.05
N THR A 283 10.36 -17.48 -1.13
CA THR A 283 11.81 -17.67 -1.11
C THR A 283 12.59 -16.36 -1.05
N SER A 284 11.90 -15.26 -0.95
CA SER A 284 12.26 -13.84 -0.93
C SER A 284 13.71 -13.51 -1.24
N PRO A 285 13.96 -12.87 -2.39
CA PRO A 285 15.23 -12.19 -2.62
C PRO A 285 15.43 -11.08 -1.59
N THR A 286 16.63 -11.00 -1.06
CA THR A 286 17.00 -10.01 -0.01
C THR A 286 17.27 -8.62 -0.57
N GLY A 287 17.28 -8.45 -1.89
CA GLY A 287 17.59 -7.21 -2.59
C GLY A 287 17.43 -7.36 -4.10
N TRP A 288 18.27 -6.69 -4.86
CA TRP A 288 18.22 -6.57 -6.32
C TRP A 288 19.48 -7.13 -7.01
N PRO A 289 19.80 -8.43 -6.85
CA PRO A 289 21.08 -8.99 -7.34
C PRO A 289 21.26 -8.93 -8.86
N GLY A 290 20.17 -8.86 -9.62
CA GLY A 290 20.17 -8.75 -11.08
C GLY A 290 19.99 -7.32 -11.59
N TRP A 291 19.98 -6.29 -10.71
CA TRP A 291 19.92 -4.91 -11.16
C TRP A 291 21.24 -4.52 -11.86
N PRO A 292 21.19 -3.89 -13.05
CA PRO A 292 22.40 -3.48 -13.76
C PRO A 292 23.22 -2.53 -12.89
N SER A 293 24.49 -2.89 -12.62
CA SER A 293 25.44 -1.93 -12.04
C SER A 293 25.70 -0.83 -13.07
N LEU A 294 25.50 0.42 -12.68
CA LEU A 294 25.84 1.61 -13.49
C LEU A 294 27.34 1.76 -13.63
#